data_17a493d0c39bcaee5e8b5fbc520a7c48
#
_entry.id   17a493d0c39bcaee5e8b5fbc520a7c48
#
_cell.length_a   1.000
_cell.length_b   1.000
_cell.length_c   1.000
_cell.angle_alpha   90.00
_cell.angle_beta   90.00
_cell.angle_gamma   90.00
#
_symmetry.space_group_name_H-M   'P 1'
#
loop_
_entity.id
_entity.type
_entity.pdbx_description
1 polymer ?
#
loop_
_entity_poly.entity_id
_entity_poly.type
_entity_poly.pdbx_seq_one_letter_code
_entity_poly.pdbx_strand_id
1 'polypeptide(L)'
;RYLEICIVNDKPIGFLYGKIDRYGDKGYIRPGYAYIMEFYVKTEYRRKGFATQMFGRLQSLFKKDGAKIMYLTADPITGRPFWERMGFIETDQVNPDNQMIIFEKEID
;
A
#
# COMPACT_ATOMS: atom_id res chain seq x y z
N ARG A 1 -7.25 -6.95 -9.06
CA ARG A 1 -6.68 -5.66 -8.71
C ARG A 1 -7.63 -4.86 -7.84
N TYR A 2 -7.10 -4.03 -7.01
CA TYR A 2 -7.86 -3.27 -6.02
C TYR A 2 -7.62 -1.79 -6.27
N LEU A 3 -8.69 -1.07 -6.62
CA LEU A 3 -8.65 0.38 -6.77
C LEU A 3 -9.74 0.97 -5.88
N GLU A 4 -9.33 1.82 -4.94
CA GLU A 4 -10.26 2.53 -4.08
C GLU A 4 -10.04 4.02 -4.24
N ILE A 5 -11.14 4.74 -4.36
CA ILE A 5 -11.12 6.20 -4.46
C ILE A 5 -11.85 6.75 -3.25
N CYS A 6 -11.22 7.67 -2.55
CA CYS A 6 -11.83 8.34 -1.41
C CYS A 6 -12.52 9.61 -1.88
N ILE A 7 -13.81 9.73 -1.58
CA ILE A 7 -14.62 10.87 -2.00
C ILE A 7 -15.16 11.59 -0.76
N VAL A 8 -15.00 12.90 -0.74
CA VAL A 8 -15.52 13.78 0.32
C VAL A 8 -16.28 14.92 -0.34
N ASN A 9 -17.55 15.12 0.04
CA ASN A 9 -18.42 16.15 -0.54
C ASN A 9 -18.43 16.10 -2.06
N ASP A 10 -18.61 14.90 -2.62
CA ASP A 10 -18.65 14.62 -4.05
C ASP A 10 -17.35 14.91 -4.81
N LYS A 11 -16.23 15.10 -4.08
CA LYS A 11 -14.92 15.34 -4.69
C LYS A 11 -13.97 14.19 -4.37
N PRO A 12 -13.28 13.63 -5.37
CA PRO A 12 -12.23 12.66 -5.10
C PRO A 12 -11.03 13.34 -4.43
N ILE A 13 -10.63 12.85 -3.28
CA ILE A 13 -9.54 13.45 -2.51
C ILE A 13 -8.33 12.54 -2.38
N GLY A 14 -8.43 11.32 -2.82
CA GLY A 14 -7.32 10.38 -2.74
C GLY A 14 -7.67 9.05 -3.38
N PHE A 15 -6.65 8.24 -3.58
CA PHE A 15 -6.84 6.89 -4.10
C PHE A 15 -5.74 5.97 -3.59
N LEU A 16 -6.02 4.69 -3.67
CA LEU A 16 -5.02 3.65 -3.47
C LEU A 16 -5.22 2.57 -4.53
N TYR A 17 -4.13 1.90 -4.87
CA TYR A 17 -4.13 0.89 -5.90
C TYR A 17 -3.19 -0.23 -5.49
N GLY A 18 -3.68 -1.46 -5.59
CA GLY A 18 -2.89 -2.62 -5.22
C GLY A 18 -3.29 -3.87 -5.96
N LYS A 19 -2.57 -4.93 -5.70
CA LYS A 19 -2.86 -6.25 -6.27
C LYS A 19 -2.29 -7.33 -5.37
N ILE A 20 -2.75 -8.57 -5.58
CA ILE A 20 -2.07 -9.73 -5.03
C ILE A 20 -1.19 -10.27 -6.15
N ASP A 21 0.10 -10.39 -5.88
CA ASP A 21 1.07 -10.86 -6.89
C ASP A 21 0.80 -12.30 -7.25
N ARG A 22 0.91 -12.61 -8.55
CA ARG A 22 0.70 -13.94 -9.09
C ARG A 22 1.86 -14.32 -10.00
N TYR A 23 2.16 -15.60 -10.06
CA TYR A 23 3.11 -16.10 -11.05
C TYR A 23 2.69 -15.66 -12.44
N GLY A 24 3.65 -15.18 -13.23
CA GLY A 24 3.38 -14.68 -14.56
C GLY A 24 3.15 -13.19 -14.67
N ASP A 25 2.96 -12.48 -13.54
CA ASP A 25 2.92 -11.03 -13.55
C ASP A 25 4.27 -10.46 -13.99
N LYS A 26 4.24 -9.31 -14.64
CA LYS A 26 5.47 -8.65 -15.10
C LYS A 26 6.19 -7.95 -13.96
N GLY A 27 7.51 -7.86 -14.08
CA GLY A 27 8.36 -7.14 -13.14
C GLY A 27 8.68 -7.97 -11.91
N TYR A 28 9.12 -7.30 -10.87
CA TYR A 28 9.41 -7.93 -9.60
C TYR A 28 8.11 -8.34 -8.92
N ILE A 29 8.03 -9.58 -8.49
CA ILE A 29 6.84 -10.08 -7.81
C ILE A 29 7.22 -10.95 -6.61
N ARG A 30 6.29 -11.03 -5.67
CA ARG A 30 6.30 -11.97 -4.55
C ARG A 30 4.97 -12.71 -4.57
N PRO A 31 4.89 -13.85 -5.28
CA PRO A 31 3.61 -14.54 -5.47
C PRO A 31 2.89 -14.80 -4.15
N GLY A 32 1.61 -14.43 -4.11
CA GLY A 32 0.78 -14.56 -2.92
C GLY A 32 0.81 -13.36 -1.97
N TYR A 33 1.78 -12.48 -2.11
CA TYR A 33 1.84 -11.26 -1.31
C TYR A 33 0.95 -10.19 -1.91
N ALA A 34 0.37 -9.36 -1.05
CA ALA A 34 -0.38 -8.19 -1.48
C ALA A 34 0.58 -7.01 -1.68
N TYR A 35 0.53 -6.40 -2.84
CA TYR A 35 1.41 -5.29 -3.20
C TYR A 35 0.62 -3.99 -3.26
N ILE A 36 1.02 -3.01 -2.46
CA ILE A 36 0.46 -1.65 -2.54
C ILE A 36 1.28 -0.88 -3.57
N MET A 37 0.66 -0.60 -4.72
CA MET A 37 1.34 -0.01 -5.86
C MET A 37 1.33 1.51 -5.81
N GLU A 38 0.19 2.11 -5.45
CA GLU A 38 0.02 3.55 -5.41
C GLU A 38 -0.87 3.94 -4.23
N PHE A 39 -0.57 5.08 -3.64
CA PHE A 39 -1.34 5.58 -2.50
C PHE A 39 -1.18 7.09 -2.45
N TYR A 40 -2.31 7.81 -2.53
CA TYR A 40 -2.26 9.25 -2.58
C TYR A 40 -3.46 9.88 -1.88
N VAL A 41 -3.24 10.93 -1.12
CA VAL A 41 -4.28 11.77 -0.53
C VAL A 41 -3.89 13.22 -0.82
N LYS A 42 -4.84 14.02 -1.31
CA LYS A 42 -4.59 15.44 -1.57
C LYS A 42 -4.09 16.13 -0.31
N THR A 43 -3.15 17.05 -0.48
CA THR A 43 -2.44 17.71 0.63
C THR A 43 -3.40 18.33 1.63
N GLU A 44 -4.45 19.01 1.18
CA GLU A 44 -5.41 19.69 2.05
C GLU A 44 -6.27 18.73 2.88
N TYR A 45 -6.28 17.45 2.53
CA TYR A 45 -7.04 16.43 3.24
C TYR A 45 -6.13 15.51 4.10
N ARG A 46 -4.84 15.78 4.16
CA ARG A 46 -3.91 14.98 4.94
C ARG A 46 -4.07 15.29 6.42
N ARG A 47 -3.65 14.33 7.27
CA ARG A 47 -3.72 14.42 8.74
C ARG A 47 -5.15 14.51 9.29
N LYS A 48 -6.12 14.00 8.54
CA LYS A 48 -7.52 13.96 8.94
C LYS A 48 -8.06 12.53 9.09
N GLY A 49 -7.18 11.54 9.02
CA GLY A 49 -7.56 10.15 9.19
C GLY A 49 -8.03 9.44 7.92
N PHE A 50 -8.15 10.13 6.80
CA PHE A 50 -8.61 9.50 5.55
C PHE A 50 -7.65 8.41 5.08
N ALA A 51 -6.35 8.68 5.12
CA ALA A 51 -5.34 7.70 4.69
C ALA A 51 -5.40 6.44 5.53
N THR A 52 -5.53 6.58 6.85
CA THR A 52 -5.63 5.45 7.76
C THR A 52 -6.88 4.62 7.48
N GLN A 53 -8.01 5.27 7.22
CA GLN A 53 -9.25 4.56 6.88
C GLN A 53 -9.13 3.83 5.55
N MET A 54 -8.55 4.48 4.54
CA MET A 54 -8.34 3.86 3.23
C MET A 54 -7.43 2.65 3.34
N PHE A 55 -6.35 2.75 4.10
CA PHE A 55 -5.44 1.63 4.32
C PHE A 55 -6.15 0.47 5.01
N GLY A 56 -6.91 0.75 6.07
CA GLY A 56 -7.64 -0.28 6.79
C GLY A 56 -8.60 -1.04 5.90
N ARG A 57 -9.29 -0.32 5.01
CA ARG A 57 -10.20 -0.94 4.05
C ARG A 57 -9.45 -1.83 3.07
N LEU A 58 -8.32 -1.36 2.54
CA LEU A 58 -7.51 -2.15 1.62
C LEU A 58 -7.00 -3.42 2.29
N GLN A 59 -6.49 -3.29 3.51
CA GLN A 59 -6.01 -4.45 4.27
C GLN A 59 -7.12 -5.48 4.46
N SER A 60 -8.33 -5.04 4.78
CA SER A 60 -9.47 -5.96 4.93
C SER A 60 -9.79 -6.69 3.64
N LEU A 61 -9.72 -6.00 2.50
CA LEU A 61 -9.95 -6.62 1.20
C LEU A 61 -8.87 -7.66 0.88
N PHE A 62 -7.61 -7.36 1.13
CA PHE A 62 -6.52 -8.31 0.92
C PHE A 62 -6.69 -9.53 1.81
N LYS A 63 -7.05 -9.33 3.07
CA LYS A 63 -7.28 -10.42 4.01
C LYS A 63 -8.40 -11.33 3.54
N LYS A 64 -9.50 -10.75 3.10
CA LYS A 64 -10.65 -11.50 2.58
C LYS A 64 -10.24 -12.38 1.41
N ASP A 65 -9.34 -11.92 0.56
CA ASP A 65 -8.90 -12.66 -0.62
C ASP A 65 -7.69 -13.55 -0.34
N GLY A 66 -7.33 -13.74 0.92
CA GLY A 66 -6.37 -14.75 1.34
C GLY A 66 -4.92 -14.32 1.45
N ALA A 67 -4.61 -13.06 1.23
CA ALA A 67 -3.23 -12.59 1.42
C ALA A 67 -2.89 -12.54 2.90
N LYS A 68 -1.65 -12.85 3.24
CA LYS A 68 -1.17 -12.86 4.62
C LYS A 68 -0.12 -11.81 4.89
N ILE A 69 0.57 -11.34 3.86
CA ILE A 69 1.65 -10.35 3.98
C ILE A 69 1.45 -9.30 2.90
N MET A 70 1.59 -8.04 3.29
CA MET A 70 1.61 -6.90 2.37
C MET A 70 3.03 -6.38 2.22
N TYR A 71 3.34 -5.82 1.07
CA TYR A 71 4.61 -5.13 0.87
C TYR A 71 4.43 -3.92 -0.02
N LEU A 72 5.40 -3.03 0.07
CA LEU A 72 5.46 -1.82 -0.74
C LEU A 72 6.88 -1.32 -0.78
N THR A 73 7.12 -0.36 -1.67
CA THR A 73 8.33 0.45 -1.64
C THR A 73 7.92 1.88 -1.36
N ALA A 74 8.63 2.56 -0.48
CA ALA A 74 8.27 3.89 -0.04
C ALA A 74 9.45 4.84 -0.13
N ASP A 75 9.14 6.10 -0.44
CA ASP A 75 10.12 7.15 -0.32
C ASP A 75 10.57 7.24 1.14
N PRO A 76 11.89 7.14 1.43
CA PRO A 76 12.36 7.09 2.81
C PRO A 76 12.10 8.37 3.61
N ILE A 77 11.91 9.49 2.92
CA ILE A 77 11.71 10.78 3.59
C ILE A 77 10.22 11.10 3.77
N THR A 78 9.43 10.97 2.71
CA THR A 78 8.03 11.41 2.72
C THR A 78 7.04 10.30 3.01
N GLY A 79 7.28 9.08 2.56
CA GLY A 79 6.34 7.97 2.71
C GLY A 79 6.57 7.13 3.95
N ARG A 80 7.82 6.99 4.38
CA ARG A 80 8.20 6.11 5.46
C ARG A 80 7.43 6.33 6.78
N PRO A 81 7.29 7.57 7.29
CA PRO A 81 6.62 7.76 8.58
C PRO A 81 5.19 7.23 8.60
N PHE A 82 4.43 7.44 7.52
CA PHE A 82 3.08 6.94 7.43
C PHE A 82 3.04 5.41 7.46
N TRP A 83 3.88 4.77 6.65
CA TRP A 83 3.86 3.31 6.54
C TRP A 83 4.33 2.65 7.83
N GLU A 84 5.31 3.23 8.52
CA GLU A 84 5.72 2.72 9.83
C GLU A 84 4.59 2.82 10.86
N ARG A 85 3.82 3.89 10.85
CA ARG A 85 2.63 4.00 11.71
C ARG A 85 1.58 2.96 11.37
N MET A 86 1.48 2.57 10.10
CA MET A 86 0.56 1.51 9.68
C MET A 86 1.06 0.12 10.03
N GLY A 87 2.27 -0.01 10.55
CA GLY A 87 2.82 -1.28 11.00
C GLY A 87 3.80 -1.94 10.05
N PHE A 88 4.21 -1.25 8.99
CA PHE A 88 5.20 -1.78 8.05
C PHE A 88 6.59 -1.69 8.64
N ILE A 89 7.41 -2.69 8.34
CA ILE A 89 8.79 -2.80 8.81
C ILE A 89 9.71 -2.81 7.60
N GLU A 90 10.77 -2.02 7.67
CA GLU A 90 11.80 -1.99 6.64
C GLU A 90 12.51 -3.35 6.58
N THR A 91 12.68 -3.87 5.37
CA THR A 91 13.50 -5.06 5.14
C THR A 91 14.87 -4.63 4.65
N ASP A 92 15.77 -5.60 4.49
CA ASP A 92 17.08 -5.36 3.87
C ASP A 92 17.04 -5.60 2.35
N GLN A 93 15.85 -5.79 1.78
CA GLN A 93 15.68 -6.11 0.37
C GLN A 93 15.31 -4.86 -0.42
N VAL A 94 15.78 -4.82 -1.66
CA VAL A 94 15.55 -3.72 -2.58
C VAL A 94 14.77 -4.25 -3.78
N ASN A 95 13.76 -3.51 -4.21
CA ASN A 95 13.03 -3.83 -5.42
C ASN A 95 13.93 -3.49 -6.61
N PRO A 96 14.32 -4.46 -7.45
CA PRO A 96 15.23 -4.19 -8.56
C PRO A 96 14.63 -3.31 -9.66
N ASP A 97 13.32 -3.18 -9.71
CA ASP A 97 12.65 -2.38 -10.75
C ASP A 97 12.77 -0.88 -10.47
N ASN A 98 12.79 -0.47 -9.22
CA ASN A 98 12.83 0.95 -8.84
C ASN A 98 13.95 1.30 -7.87
N GLN A 99 14.75 0.34 -7.44
CA GLN A 99 15.89 0.52 -6.52
C GLN A 99 15.47 1.06 -5.15
N MET A 100 14.22 0.85 -4.75
CA MET A 100 13.73 1.32 -3.45
C MET A 100 13.65 0.17 -2.46
N ILE A 101 13.83 0.49 -1.17
CA ILE A 101 13.76 -0.49 -0.11
C ILE A 101 12.33 -1.00 0.05
N ILE A 102 12.21 -2.30 0.28
CA ILE A 102 10.92 -2.97 0.47
C ILE A 102 10.54 -2.94 1.95
N PHE A 103 9.30 -2.53 2.22
CA PHE A 103 8.69 -2.60 3.54
C PHE A 103 7.62 -3.68 3.55
N GLU A 104 7.49 -4.40 4.65
CA GLU A 104 6.53 -5.51 4.78
C GLU A 104 5.68 -5.36 6.03
N LYS A 105 4.47 -5.92 5.97
CA LYS A 105 3.58 -6.03 7.12
C LYS A 105 2.77 -7.32 7.01
N GLU A 106 2.71 -8.08 8.11
CA GLU A 106 1.75 -9.16 8.21
C GLU A 106 0.34 -8.57 8.34
N ILE A 107 -0.61 -9.19 7.64
CA ILE A 107 -2.00 -8.75 7.71
C ILE A 107 -2.60 -9.22 9.03
N ASP A 108 -3.18 -8.28 9.78
CA ASP A 108 -3.79 -8.55 11.08
C ASP A 108 -5.04 -9.45 10.99
#